data_79348e01ec011c9ee3df16d4b64a4b24
#
_entry.id   79348e01ec011c9ee3df16d4b64a4b24
#
_cell.length_a   1.000
_cell.length_b   1.000
_cell.length_c   1.000
_cell.angle_alpha   90.00
_cell.angle_beta   90.00
_cell.angle_gamma   90.00
#
_symmetry.space_group_name_H-M   'P 1'
#
loop_
_entity.id
_entity.type
_entity.pdbx_description
1 polymer ?
#
loop_
_entity_poly.entity_id
_entity_poly.type
_entity_poly.pdbx_seq_one_letter_code
_entity_poly.pdbx_strand_id
1 'polypeptide(L)'
;MQEIWKDVIGYEEQYQVSNLGNIRSKNRTIVDCLGRRRTLKLHKIRIQTSRIGYKQVLLHKNGEMRTHLVHRLVAEAFIPKTEMDKSEINHKDENKANNFADNLEWCNHKYNINFGTRTEKTSKKVYQYTKDKKKVNEYQSAWEVHRQLGYDQASICRACNGVQKTAYGYIWSYKELTS
;
A
#
# COMPACT_ATOMS: atom_id res chain seq x y z
N MET A 1 4.74 -24.30 1.34
CA MET A 1 3.38 -24.04 0.79
C MET A 1 3.33 -24.53 -0.63
N GLN A 2 2.31 -25.29 -1.03
CA GLN A 2 2.14 -25.76 -2.40
C GLN A 2 1.64 -24.61 -3.29
N GLU A 3 2.19 -24.48 -4.48
CA GLU A 3 1.76 -23.46 -5.45
C GLU A 3 0.47 -23.90 -6.16
N ILE A 4 -0.59 -23.10 -6.02
CA ILE A 4 -1.90 -23.33 -6.61
C ILE A 4 -2.14 -22.25 -7.68
N TRP A 5 -2.68 -22.63 -8.85
CA TRP A 5 -2.93 -21.74 -9.97
C TRP A 5 -4.43 -21.58 -10.22
N LYS A 6 -4.88 -20.34 -10.41
CA LYS A 6 -6.23 -19.99 -10.81
C LYS A 6 -6.20 -19.08 -12.02
N ASP A 7 -7.27 -19.07 -12.78
CA ASP A 7 -7.39 -18.19 -13.95
C ASP A 7 -7.47 -16.73 -13.49
N VAL A 8 -6.86 -15.84 -14.27
CA VAL A 8 -6.95 -14.39 -14.03
C VAL A 8 -8.32 -13.91 -14.50
N ILE A 9 -9.09 -13.30 -13.60
CA ILE A 9 -10.43 -12.78 -13.91
C ILE A 9 -10.36 -11.79 -15.07
N GLY A 10 -11.20 -12.00 -16.07
CA GLY A 10 -11.21 -11.26 -17.33
C GLY A 10 -10.17 -11.69 -18.36
N TYR A 11 -9.30 -12.68 -18.03
CA TYR A 11 -8.25 -13.24 -18.90
C TYR A 11 -8.20 -14.78 -18.81
N GLU A 12 -9.30 -15.43 -18.54
CA GLU A 12 -9.42 -16.86 -18.18
C GLU A 12 -8.79 -17.79 -19.23
N GLU A 13 -8.91 -17.43 -20.52
CA GLU A 13 -8.37 -18.22 -21.62
C GLU A 13 -6.86 -18.00 -21.85
N GLN A 14 -6.25 -17.00 -21.18
CA GLN A 14 -4.91 -16.56 -21.54
C GLN A 14 -3.89 -16.64 -20.42
N TYR A 15 -4.30 -16.33 -19.17
CA TYR A 15 -3.36 -16.22 -18.06
C TYR A 15 -3.88 -16.84 -16.78
N GLN A 16 -2.93 -17.30 -15.97
CA GLN A 16 -3.16 -17.78 -14.61
C GLN A 16 -2.28 -17.04 -13.62
N VAL A 17 -2.78 -16.87 -12.42
CA VAL A 17 -2.08 -16.33 -11.25
C VAL A 17 -1.97 -17.42 -10.18
N SER A 18 -0.85 -17.46 -9.46
CA SER A 18 -0.67 -18.38 -8.35
C SER A 18 -0.93 -17.70 -6.99
N ASN A 19 -1.22 -18.53 -5.97
CA ASN A 19 -1.30 -18.08 -4.57
C ASN A 19 0.03 -17.52 -4.03
N LEU A 20 1.15 -17.72 -4.75
CA LEU A 20 2.47 -17.17 -4.43
C LEU A 20 2.80 -15.89 -5.24
N GLY A 21 1.84 -15.35 -6.00
CA GLY A 21 2.02 -14.13 -6.78
C GLY A 21 2.77 -14.32 -8.09
N ASN A 22 2.93 -15.52 -8.59
CA ASN A 22 3.48 -15.78 -9.93
C ASN A 22 2.39 -15.69 -10.99
N ILE A 23 2.77 -15.29 -12.21
CA ILE A 23 1.87 -15.18 -13.37
C ILE A 23 2.41 -16.06 -14.50
N ARG A 24 1.51 -16.77 -15.18
CA ARG A 24 1.86 -17.56 -16.37
C ARG A 24 0.82 -17.43 -17.47
N SER A 25 1.25 -17.58 -18.72
CA SER A 25 0.34 -17.76 -19.84
C SER A 25 -0.20 -19.19 -19.86
N LYS A 26 -1.35 -19.40 -20.48
CA LYS A 26 -1.89 -20.74 -20.78
C LYS A 26 -1.44 -21.19 -22.17
N ASN A 27 -1.42 -22.51 -22.38
CA ASN A 27 -1.33 -23.05 -23.76
C ASN A 27 -2.58 -22.62 -24.54
N ARG A 28 -2.40 -21.99 -25.67
CA ARG A 28 -3.52 -21.63 -26.56
C ARG A 28 -3.10 -21.59 -28.02
N THR A 29 -4.03 -21.86 -28.90
CA THR A 29 -3.84 -21.66 -30.35
C THR A 29 -4.40 -20.31 -30.74
N ILE A 30 -3.61 -19.52 -31.44
CA ILE A 30 -4.01 -18.26 -32.04
C ILE A 30 -3.99 -18.37 -33.55
N VAL A 31 -4.81 -17.58 -34.22
CA VAL A 31 -4.79 -17.42 -35.69
C VAL A 31 -4.22 -16.04 -35.96
N ASP A 32 -3.16 -15.95 -36.75
CA ASP A 32 -2.55 -14.69 -37.15
C ASP A 32 -3.37 -13.98 -38.25
N CYS A 33 -2.97 -12.76 -38.60
CA CYS A 33 -3.64 -11.97 -39.65
C CYS A 33 -3.61 -12.61 -41.05
N LEU A 34 -2.77 -13.63 -41.24
CA LEU A 34 -2.66 -14.40 -42.50
C LEU A 34 -3.40 -15.74 -42.43
N GLY A 35 -4.23 -15.97 -41.41
CA GLY A 35 -4.98 -17.20 -41.18
C GLY A 35 -4.14 -18.38 -40.68
N ARG A 36 -2.86 -18.22 -40.35
CA ARG A 36 -1.98 -19.29 -39.88
C ARG A 36 -2.17 -19.57 -38.40
N ARG A 37 -2.32 -20.85 -38.09
CA ARG A 37 -2.44 -21.29 -36.67
C ARG A 37 -1.08 -21.34 -35.99
N ARG A 38 -0.95 -20.71 -34.83
CA ARG A 38 0.23 -20.77 -33.96
C ARG A 38 -0.18 -21.20 -32.54
N THR A 39 0.52 -22.20 -32.01
CA THR A 39 0.37 -22.60 -30.61
C THR A 39 1.32 -21.79 -29.73
N LEU A 40 0.76 -21.02 -28.82
CA LEU A 40 1.51 -20.35 -27.75
C LEU A 40 1.62 -21.33 -26.57
N LYS A 41 2.85 -21.63 -26.19
CA LYS A 41 3.13 -22.53 -25.06
C LYS A 41 3.02 -21.78 -23.74
N LEU A 42 2.69 -22.54 -22.69
CA LEU A 42 2.73 -22.05 -21.30
C LEU A 42 4.13 -21.49 -20.99
N HIS A 43 4.19 -20.28 -20.44
CA HIS A 43 5.43 -19.68 -19.95
C HIS A 43 5.15 -18.71 -18.79
N LYS A 44 6.12 -18.52 -17.93
CA LYS A 44 6.05 -17.52 -16.85
C LYS A 44 6.11 -16.12 -17.45
N ILE A 45 5.26 -15.23 -16.96
CA ILE A 45 5.25 -13.83 -17.35
C ILE A 45 6.20 -13.03 -16.42
N ARG A 46 6.99 -12.15 -17.03
CA ARG A 46 7.93 -11.30 -16.28
C ARG A 46 7.16 -10.30 -15.43
N ILE A 47 7.43 -10.32 -14.13
CA ILE A 47 6.90 -9.36 -13.16
C ILE A 47 7.92 -8.23 -13.00
N GLN A 48 7.44 -6.99 -13.03
CA GLN A 48 8.22 -5.78 -12.83
C GLN A 48 7.93 -5.18 -11.46
N THR A 49 8.81 -4.32 -10.97
CA THR A 49 8.59 -3.56 -9.76
C THR A 49 8.35 -2.09 -10.13
N SER A 50 7.24 -1.53 -9.69
CA SER A 50 6.93 -0.12 -9.88
C SER A 50 7.84 0.78 -9.02
N ARG A 51 7.90 2.09 -9.32
CA ARG A 51 8.66 3.09 -8.54
C ARG A 51 8.34 3.07 -7.04
N ILE A 52 7.09 2.77 -6.68
CA ILE A 52 6.60 2.78 -5.30
C ILE A 52 6.63 1.40 -4.64
N GLY A 53 7.32 0.42 -5.26
CA GLY A 53 7.61 -0.89 -4.71
C GLY A 53 6.60 -1.99 -5.00
N TYR A 54 5.47 -1.71 -5.66
CA TYR A 54 4.49 -2.75 -6.01
C TYR A 54 4.97 -3.60 -7.18
N LYS A 55 4.65 -4.90 -7.12
CA LYS A 55 4.82 -5.83 -8.25
C LYS A 55 3.70 -5.64 -9.26
N GLN A 56 4.07 -5.55 -10.53
CA GLN A 56 3.13 -5.34 -11.64
C GLN A 56 3.47 -6.24 -12.82
N VAL A 57 2.46 -6.54 -13.63
CA VAL A 57 2.57 -7.36 -14.82
C VAL A 57 1.82 -6.71 -15.97
N LEU A 58 2.35 -6.87 -17.19
CA LEU A 58 1.72 -6.43 -18.42
C LEU A 58 0.98 -7.63 -19.04
N LEU A 59 -0.33 -7.55 -19.17
CA LEU A 59 -1.18 -8.55 -19.79
C LEU A 59 -1.76 -8.05 -21.11
N HIS A 60 -1.90 -8.97 -22.07
CA HIS A 60 -2.42 -8.68 -23.40
C HIS A 60 -3.77 -9.35 -23.60
N LYS A 61 -4.75 -8.61 -24.11
CA LYS A 61 -6.04 -9.14 -24.55
C LYS A 61 -6.58 -8.33 -25.72
N ASN A 62 -7.04 -9.00 -26.78
CA ASN A 62 -7.67 -8.37 -27.94
C ASN A 62 -6.86 -7.23 -28.57
N GLY A 63 -5.52 -7.40 -28.64
CA GLY A 63 -4.63 -6.37 -29.18
C GLY A 63 -4.25 -5.24 -28.21
N GLU A 64 -4.87 -5.17 -27.05
CA GLU A 64 -4.56 -4.19 -26.01
C GLU A 64 -3.59 -4.75 -24.96
N MET A 65 -2.75 -3.86 -24.45
CA MET A 65 -1.87 -4.13 -23.30
C MET A 65 -2.33 -3.35 -22.09
N ARG A 66 -2.48 -4.03 -20.96
CA ARG A 66 -2.84 -3.37 -19.69
C ARG A 66 -1.91 -3.81 -18.58
N THR A 67 -1.47 -2.85 -17.76
CA THR A 67 -0.67 -3.12 -16.57
C THR A 67 -1.61 -3.44 -15.40
N HIS A 68 -1.33 -4.56 -14.74
CA HIS A 68 -2.05 -5.02 -13.56
C HIS A 68 -1.12 -5.13 -12.36
N LEU A 69 -1.62 -4.79 -11.18
CA LEU A 69 -0.91 -5.01 -9.92
C LEU A 69 -1.07 -6.47 -9.50
N VAL A 70 0.04 -7.14 -9.21
CA VAL A 70 0.06 -8.59 -8.91
C VAL A 70 -0.80 -8.91 -7.68
N HIS A 71 -0.68 -8.12 -6.58
CA HIS A 71 -1.50 -8.34 -5.38
C HIS A 71 -3.00 -8.28 -5.67
N ARG A 72 -3.42 -7.45 -6.64
CA ARG A 72 -4.83 -7.37 -7.02
C ARG A 72 -5.29 -8.63 -7.73
N LEU A 73 -4.51 -9.15 -8.68
CA LEU A 73 -4.80 -10.40 -9.36
C LEU A 73 -4.86 -11.59 -8.40
N VAL A 74 -3.94 -11.64 -7.43
CA VAL A 74 -3.95 -12.67 -6.39
C VAL A 74 -5.18 -12.55 -5.50
N ALA A 75 -5.48 -11.36 -5.00
CA ALA A 75 -6.62 -11.15 -4.11
C ALA A 75 -7.95 -11.49 -4.80
N GLU A 76 -8.14 -11.06 -6.04
CA GLU A 76 -9.34 -11.36 -6.84
C GLU A 76 -9.51 -12.87 -7.09
N ALA A 77 -8.41 -13.62 -7.27
CA ALA A 77 -8.46 -15.05 -7.54
C ALA A 77 -8.59 -15.92 -6.28
N PHE A 78 -7.99 -15.51 -5.15
CA PHE A 78 -7.81 -16.39 -3.99
C PHE A 78 -8.53 -15.93 -2.73
N ILE A 79 -8.85 -14.64 -2.59
CA ILE A 79 -9.42 -14.10 -1.36
C ILE A 79 -10.87 -13.70 -1.59
N PRO A 80 -11.85 -14.34 -0.94
CA PRO A 80 -13.24 -13.95 -1.07
C PRO A 80 -13.45 -12.49 -0.64
N LYS A 81 -14.12 -11.70 -1.49
CA LYS A 81 -14.52 -10.35 -1.15
C LYS A 81 -15.89 -10.39 -0.47
N THR A 82 -15.89 -10.35 0.87
CA THR A 82 -17.09 -10.53 1.69
C THR A 82 -17.92 -9.27 1.88
N GLU A 83 -17.32 -8.07 1.72
CA GLU A 83 -17.96 -6.78 1.98
C GLU A 83 -17.74 -5.82 0.80
N MET A 84 -18.79 -5.09 0.42
CA MET A 84 -18.73 -4.20 -0.76
C MET A 84 -17.86 -2.97 -0.57
N ASP A 85 -17.71 -2.48 0.67
CA ASP A 85 -16.91 -1.31 1.01
C ASP A 85 -15.39 -1.60 1.06
N LYS A 86 -15.00 -2.89 1.09
CA LYS A 86 -13.60 -3.32 1.04
C LYS A 86 -13.11 -3.36 -0.40
N SER A 87 -12.58 -2.25 -0.89
CA SER A 87 -12.10 -2.10 -2.29
C SER A 87 -10.59 -2.03 -2.42
N GLU A 88 -9.86 -1.93 -1.32
CA GLU A 88 -8.40 -1.90 -1.26
C GLU A 88 -7.82 -3.22 -0.77
N ILE A 89 -6.54 -3.43 -1.03
CA ILE A 89 -5.80 -4.61 -0.60
C ILE A 89 -4.64 -4.15 0.26
N ASN A 90 -4.58 -4.70 1.47
CA ASN A 90 -3.50 -4.50 2.41
C ASN A 90 -2.50 -5.67 2.36
N HIS A 91 -1.22 -5.40 2.57
CA HIS A 91 -0.16 -6.37 2.81
C HIS A 91 0.04 -6.47 4.33
N LYS A 92 -0.27 -7.61 4.93
CA LYS A 92 -0.23 -7.80 6.40
C LYS A 92 1.16 -7.58 6.99
N ASP A 93 2.22 -7.90 6.23
CA ASP A 93 3.62 -7.69 6.59
C ASP A 93 4.18 -6.31 6.18
N GLU A 94 3.36 -5.40 5.67
CA GLU A 94 3.73 -4.10 5.11
C GLU A 94 4.69 -4.16 3.90
N ASN A 95 5.03 -5.36 3.41
CA ASN A 95 5.93 -5.54 2.27
C ASN A 95 5.15 -5.63 0.95
N LYS A 96 5.15 -4.55 0.18
CA LYS A 96 4.48 -4.44 -1.13
C LYS A 96 4.96 -5.44 -2.18
N ALA A 97 6.10 -6.08 -1.95
CA ALA A 97 6.65 -7.09 -2.85
C ALA A 97 6.18 -8.50 -2.53
N ASN A 98 5.66 -8.74 -1.32
CA ASN A 98 5.15 -10.04 -0.87
C ASN A 98 3.67 -10.20 -1.23
N ASN A 99 3.41 -10.78 -2.38
CA ASN A 99 2.05 -10.95 -2.92
C ASN A 99 1.48 -12.35 -2.68
N PHE A 100 1.92 -13.06 -1.64
CA PHE A 100 1.32 -14.34 -1.25
C PHE A 100 -0.11 -14.13 -0.78
N ALA A 101 -1.03 -15.00 -1.18
CA ALA A 101 -2.45 -14.89 -0.84
C ALA A 101 -2.69 -14.77 0.68
N ASP A 102 -1.93 -15.52 1.48
CA ASP A 102 -2.04 -15.49 2.95
C ASP A 102 -1.58 -14.17 3.57
N ASN A 103 -0.74 -13.42 2.85
CA ASN A 103 -0.25 -12.10 3.27
C ASN A 103 -1.17 -10.95 2.86
N LEU A 104 -2.17 -11.20 2.03
CA LEU A 104 -3.08 -10.18 1.51
C LEU A 104 -4.44 -10.24 2.21
N GLU A 105 -5.09 -9.10 2.30
CA GLU A 105 -6.47 -8.99 2.79
C GLU A 105 -7.22 -7.86 2.10
N TRP A 106 -8.52 -8.05 1.89
CA TRP A 106 -9.40 -6.96 1.45
C TRP A 106 -9.69 -6.02 2.63
N CYS A 107 -9.54 -4.73 2.40
CA CYS A 107 -9.78 -3.71 3.42
C CYS A 107 -10.46 -2.46 2.84
N ASN A 108 -11.01 -1.63 3.70
CA ASN A 108 -11.45 -0.30 3.33
C ASN A 108 -10.31 0.72 3.45
N HIS A 109 -10.51 1.88 2.87
CA HIS A 109 -9.52 2.96 2.85
C HIS A 109 -9.07 3.40 4.24
N LYS A 110 -10.01 3.56 5.17
CA LYS A 110 -9.70 3.98 6.56
C LYS A 110 -8.81 2.99 7.28
N TYR A 111 -9.09 1.69 7.14
CA TYR A 111 -8.25 0.63 7.69
C TYR A 111 -6.85 0.65 7.07
N ASN A 112 -6.76 0.72 5.74
CA ASN A 112 -5.49 0.67 5.02
C ASN A 112 -4.56 1.85 5.34
N ILE A 113 -5.11 3.06 5.53
CA ILE A 113 -4.32 4.23 5.93
C ILE A 113 -3.75 4.08 7.34
N ASN A 114 -4.53 3.51 8.26
CA ASN A 114 -4.18 3.40 9.68
C ASN A 114 -3.43 2.11 10.02
N PHE A 115 -3.27 1.20 9.04
CA PHE A 115 -2.63 -0.09 9.25
C PHE A 115 -1.11 0.02 9.44
N GLY A 116 -0.59 -0.79 10.35
CA GLY A 116 0.84 -1.00 10.56
C GLY A 116 1.58 0.23 11.09
N THR A 117 2.85 0.29 10.77
CA THR A 117 3.80 1.31 11.26
C THR A 117 3.78 2.61 10.44
N ARG A 118 2.86 2.76 9.47
CA ARG A 118 2.80 3.95 8.61
C ARG A 118 2.60 5.23 9.41
N THR A 119 1.68 5.21 10.37
CA THR A 119 1.39 6.37 11.22
C THR A 119 2.61 6.74 12.05
N GLU A 120 3.32 5.76 12.61
CA GLU A 120 4.57 5.98 13.36
C GLU A 120 5.67 6.54 12.48
N LYS A 121 5.88 5.99 11.27
CA LYS A 121 6.89 6.45 10.30
C LYS A 121 6.62 7.85 9.74
N THR A 122 5.35 8.26 9.62
CA THR A 122 4.96 9.56 9.09
C THR A 122 4.74 10.63 10.17
N SER A 123 4.53 10.22 11.42
CA SER A 123 4.35 11.12 12.54
C SER A 123 5.67 11.76 12.94
N LYS A 124 5.65 13.09 13.12
CA LYS A 124 6.79 13.82 13.68
C LYS A 124 6.58 13.97 15.17
N LYS A 125 7.55 13.52 15.97
CA LYS A 125 7.57 13.79 17.40
C LYS A 125 7.44 15.29 17.67
N VAL A 126 6.75 15.63 18.73
CA VAL A 126 6.52 17.01 19.14
C VAL A 126 6.95 17.16 20.59
N TYR A 127 7.82 18.13 20.83
CA TYR A 127 8.35 18.46 22.15
C TYR A 127 7.68 19.73 22.66
N GLN A 128 7.25 19.71 23.92
CA GLN A 128 6.62 20.82 24.61
C GLN A 128 7.61 21.45 25.62
N TYR A 129 7.75 22.77 25.56
CA TYR A 129 8.62 23.52 26.46
C TYR A 129 7.89 24.68 27.11
N THR A 130 8.29 25.04 28.31
CA THR A 130 7.94 26.32 28.93
C THR A 130 8.53 27.47 28.12
N LYS A 131 8.09 28.72 28.40
CA LYS A 131 8.70 29.92 27.80
C LYS A 131 10.20 30.06 28.12
N ASP A 132 10.63 29.52 29.26
CA ASP A 132 12.03 29.47 29.71
C ASP A 132 12.80 28.27 29.11
N LYS A 133 12.26 27.64 28.06
CA LYS A 133 12.85 26.50 27.33
C LYS A 133 13.06 25.24 28.17
N LYS A 134 12.41 25.08 29.32
CA LYS A 134 12.43 23.83 30.06
C LYS A 134 11.49 22.82 29.42
N LYS A 135 11.98 21.59 29.15
CA LYS A 135 11.16 20.51 28.58
C LYS A 135 10.05 20.13 29.57
N VAL A 136 8.81 20.12 29.10
CA VAL A 136 7.62 19.75 29.86
C VAL A 136 7.19 18.33 29.51
N ASN A 137 7.10 18.03 28.20
CA ASN A 137 6.64 16.73 27.73
C ASN A 137 7.11 16.46 26.29
N GLU A 138 6.93 15.20 25.85
CA GLU A 138 7.09 14.81 24.45
C GLU A 138 5.91 13.95 24.00
N TYR A 139 5.52 14.08 22.74
CA TYR A 139 4.40 13.40 22.12
C TYR A 139 4.83 12.79 20.80
N GLN A 140 4.28 11.64 20.42
CA GLN A 140 4.61 10.99 19.15
C GLN A 140 4.11 11.77 17.93
N SER A 141 3.13 12.67 18.13
CA SER A 141 2.60 13.52 17.04
C SER A 141 1.80 14.71 17.60
N ALA A 142 1.58 15.74 16.76
CA ALA A 142 0.69 16.84 17.09
C ALA A 142 -0.78 16.36 17.28
N TRP A 143 -1.17 15.24 16.65
CA TRP A 143 -2.47 14.61 16.87
C TRP A 143 -2.59 13.99 18.26
N GLU A 144 -1.52 13.45 18.80
CA GLU A 144 -1.50 12.96 20.18
C GLU A 144 -1.68 14.10 21.19
N VAL A 145 -1.04 15.26 20.95
CA VAL A 145 -1.26 16.47 21.74
C VAL A 145 -2.74 16.87 21.73
N HIS A 146 -3.38 16.86 20.54
CA HIS A 146 -4.81 17.14 20.42
C HIS A 146 -5.65 16.17 21.26
N ARG A 147 -5.37 14.86 21.15
CA ARG A 147 -6.13 13.81 21.85
C ARG A 147 -5.98 13.87 23.36
N GLN A 148 -4.79 14.21 23.88
CA GLN A 148 -4.52 14.25 25.32
C GLN A 148 -4.87 15.59 25.98
N LEU A 149 -4.64 16.71 25.29
CA LEU A 149 -4.77 18.06 25.84
C LEU A 149 -5.91 18.88 25.24
N GLY A 150 -6.57 18.38 24.19
CA GLY A 150 -7.60 19.11 23.46
C GLY A 150 -7.09 20.28 22.60
N TYR A 151 -5.77 20.45 22.46
CA TYR A 151 -5.18 21.55 21.69
C TYR A 151 -5.34 21.34 20.19
N ASP A 152 -5.61 22.43 19.45
CA ASP A 152 -5.74 22.34 18.00
C ASP A 152 -4.42 21.94 17.31
N GLN A 153 -4.47 20.85 16.53
CA GLN A 153 -3.31 20.30 15.83
C GLN A 153 -2.63 21.31 14.90
N ALA A 154 -3.41 22.13 14.17
CA ALA A 154 -2.86 23.10 13.24
C ALA A 154 -2.06 24.20 13.96
N SER A 155 -2.51 24.61 15.15
CA SER A 155 -1.81 25.58 16.01
C SER A 155 -0.47 25.03 16.52
N ILE A 156 -0.44 23.76 16.94
CA ILE A 156 0.79 23.07 17.36
C ILE A 156 1.77 22.98 16.16
N CYS A 157 1.28 22.55 14.98
CA CYS A 157 2.12 22.47 13.78
C CYS A 157 2.70 23.84 13.37
N ARG A 158 1.91 24.91 13.45
CA ARG A 158 2.39 26.28 13.16
C ARG A 158 3.49 26.72 14.12
N ALA A 159 3.35 26.39 15.41
CA ALA A 159 4.40 26.68 16.38
C ALA A 159 5.67 25.86 16.11
N CYS A 160 5.54 24.55 15.86
CA CYS A 160 6.69 23.69 15.51
C CYS A 160 7.41 24.11 14.23
N ASN A 161 6.70 24.69 13.26
CA ASN A 161 7.28 25.20 12.01
C ASN A 161 7.78 26.66 12.12
N GLY A 162 7.70 27.29 13.30
CA GLY A 162 8.15 28.65 13.52
C GLY A 162 7.25 29.75 12.95
N VAL A 163 6.07 29.40 12.45
CA VAL A 163 5.07 30.35 11.95
C VAL A 163 4.50 31.21 13.08
N GLN A 164 4.45 30.66 14.28
CA GLN A 164 4.12 31.36 15.51
C GLN A 164 5.11 30.95 16.63
N LYS A 165 5.40 31.89 17.56
CA LYS A 165 6.40 31.64 18.61
C LYS A 165 5.93 30.63 19.66
N THR A 166 4.65 30.65 19.99
CA THR A 166 4.04 29.79 21.03
C THR A 166 2.63 29.38 20.64
N ALA A 167 2.15 28.27 21.18
CA ALA A 167 0.75 27.88 21.14
C ALA A 167 0.34 27.40 22.55
N TYR A 168 -0.84 27.80 23.02
CA TYR A 168 -1.39 27.46 24.33
C TYR A 168 -0.43 27.76 25.52
N GLY A 169 0.38 28.83 25.38
CA GLY A 169 1.33 29.27 26.40
C GLY A 169 2.66 28.53 26.41
N TYR A 170 2.88 27.57 25.51
CA TYR A 170 4.09 26.75 25.40
C TYR A 170 4.82 26.99 24.09
N ILE A 171 6.14 26.70 24.10
CA ILE A 171 6.96 26.57 22.90
C ILE A 171 6.86 25.12 22.44
N TRP A 172 6.70 24.92 21.12
CA TRP A 172 6.58 23.62 20.49
C TRP A 172 7.65 23.44 19.42
N SER A 173 8.25 22.25 19.35
CA SER A 173 9.32 21.96 18.38
C SER A 173 9.24 20.52 17.90
N TYR A 174 9.61 20.28 16.64
CA TYR A 174 9.83 18.92 16.10
C TYR A 174 11.24 18.38 16.43
N LYS A 175 12.13 19.21 16.92
CA LYS A 175 13.46 18.80 17.35
C LYS A 175 13.60 19.07 18.84
N GLU A 176 14.31 18.19 19.54
CA GLU A 176 14.66 18.43 20.92
C GLU A 176 15.59 19.65 20.99
N LEU A 177 15.22 20.62 21.83
CA LEU A 177 16.07 21.79 22.07
C LEU A 177 17.18 21.34 23.03
N THR A 178 18.39 21.26 22.54
CA THR A 178 19.60 21.09 23.40
C THR A 178 19.76 22.36 24.21
N SER A 179 19.90 22.21 25.53
CA SER A 179 20.24 23.28 26.47
C SER A 179 21.59 23.89 26.17
#